data_0c63b0a5b2fd7f0abf7cacc32067ae5d
#
_entry.id   0c63b0a5b2fd7f0abf7cacc32067ae5d
#
_cell.length_a   1.000
_cell.length_b   1.000
_cell.length_c   1.000
_cell.angle_alpha   90.00
_cell.angle_beta   90.00
_cell.angle_gamma   90.00
#
_symmetry.space_group_name_H-M   'P 1'
#
loop_
_entity.id
_entity.type
_entity.pdbx_description
1 polymer ?
#
loop_
_entity_poly.entity_id
_entity_poly.type
_entity_poly.pdbx_seq_one_letter_code
_entity_poly.pdbx_strand_id
1 'polypeptide(L)'
;MKLDRGYHKLQVQRCLLCIYLRWEPSGLCEVSIGFTLLPFTMGRYKNPLHNPVHYATPQPLSGPPATAATAQRTTEGYDYVIVGAGAAGCVLASELSRDIDTTVLLLEAGGDNTKVFETKIPLMFPRLFHTEHDWDYYTVQQEGLGDRRLYWPRGRVLGGSSSLNAMMYHHCSKSDFDEWVSEYGCKGWSYDDLAPYFRRMENFTPNPARPRIDIQHRGRDGPWHTGYSHLSEIAEKGFLPACNEVGIPPNPDINTPNGSLGATRFQSFIDPKGQRSSLATAYLNPEILRRPNLYVACNARVTRVLFDRLTSREPTAIGAEFQIKQGGDLFQVHARKEVIVSGGSINTPQTLMLSGIGPADELKKHGIPVVQENQAVGRNLKDHLAATGIICKAKAGVTLDYLGSDIRALPSLARWMLTGGGPLTSNVGESAAFIRSFEHHFPGHEPPKDNTSGSTGPDVEIVGAPIGYIHHGEEPAAEAAFTFGALGLRPKSTGRITLQSRSVFEPRTSSLSPLIHKSSQTDRHSNNRPQIPDRRNKQRLSGPSSRAAGLSAHHAKPQAPKIPGPCPRQ
;
A
#
# COMPACT_ATOMS: atom_id res chain seq x y z
N MET A 1 -3.83 61.92 -1.35
CA MET A 1 -2.83 60.89 -1.59
C MET A 1 -3.57 59.54 -1.48
N LYS A 2 -3.99 58.98 -2.59
CA LYS A 2 -4.68 57.68 -2.63
C LYS A 2 -3.61 56.60 -2.49
N LEU A 3 -3.60 55.90 -1.37
CA LEU A 3 -2.79 54.67 -1.22
C LEU A 3 -3.53 53.53 -1.91
N ASP A 4 -2.97 53.14 -3.02
CA ASP A 4 -3.36 51.95 -3.75
C ASP A 4 -3.03 50.71 -2.87
N ARG A 5 -4.04 49.88 -2.62
CA ARG A 5 -3.88 48.64 -1.81
C ARG A 5 -3.24 47.58 -2.71
N GLY A 6 -1.90 47.55 -2.70
CA GLY A 6 -1.12 46.67 -3.55
C GLY A 6 -0.72 45.38 -2.81
N TYR A 7 -0.76 44.26 -3.51
CA TYR A 7 -0.16 43.02 -3.12
C TYR A 7 1.37 43.08 -3.28
N HIS A 8 2.11 42.72 -2.24
CA HIS A 8 3.56 42.63 -2.34
C HIS A 8 3.97 41.20 -2.70
N LYS A 9 4.68 41.06 -3.80
CA LYS A 9 5.17 39.81 -4.36
C LYS A 9 6.65 39.66 -4.04
N LEU A 10 7.01 38.61 -3.26
CA LEU A 10 8.39 38.23 -3.02
C LEU A 10 8.80 37.13 -4.03
N GLN A 11 9.82 37.42 -4.81
CA GLN A 11 10.28 36.54 -5.90
C GLN A 11 11.58 35.85 -5.49
N VAL A 12 11.59 34.53 -5.41
CA VAL A 12 12.77 33.70 -5.25
C VAL A 12 12.99 32.91 -6.55
N GLN A 13 14.23 32.81 -6.97
CA GLN A 13 14.65 32.49 -8.37
C GLN A 13 14.15 31.17 -9.00
N ARG A 14 13.36 30.33 -8.31
CA ARG A 14 12.77 29.09 -8.88
C ARG A 14 11.33 28.80 -8.48
N CYS A 15 10.73 29.63 -7.66
CA CYS A 15 9.30 29.50 -7.31
C CYS A 15 8.76 30.87 -6.92
N LEU A 16 7.64 31.27 -7.49
CA LEU A 16 6.93 32.44 -7.03
C LEU A 16 6.09 32.07 -5.82
N LEU A 17 6.59 32.37 -4.63
CA LEU A 17 5.80 32.37 -3.41
C LEU A 17 5.00 33.68 -3.39
N CYS A 18 3.72 33.62 -3.64
CA CYS A 18 2.85 34.78 -3.47
C CYS A 18 2.30 34.76 -2.05
N ILE A 19 2.85 35.62 -1.19
CA ILE A 19 2.30 35.89 0.13
C ILE A 19 1.36 37.07 -0.04
N TYR A 20 0.06 36.86 0.15
CA TYR A 20 -0.95 37.91 0.15
C TYR A 20 -1.22 38.27 1.60
N LEU A 21 -0.86 39.53 1.94
CA LEU A 21 -1.20 40.11 3.24
C LEU A 21 -2.47 40.96 3.03
N ARG A 22 -3.57 40.55 3.62
CA ARG A 22 -4.81 41.33 3.64
C ARG A 22 -4.99 41.90 5.03
N TRP A 23 -4.95 43.20 5.12
CA TRP A 23 -5.28 43.91 6.35
C TRP A 23 -6.78 44.14 6.42
N GLU A 24 -7.41 43.54 7.43
CA GLU A 24 -8.82 43.83 7.72
C GLU A 24 -8.95 45.11 8.57
N PRO A 25 -10.06 45.82 8.48
CA PRO A 25 -10.30 47.05 9.26
C PRO A 25 -10.26 46.79 10.78
N SER A 26 -10.36 45.55 11.23
CA SER A 26 -10.30 45.11 12.62
C SER A 26 -8.86 45.03 13.19
N GLY A 27 -7.82 45.30 12.39
CA GLY A 27 -6.42 45.20 12.82
C GLY A 27 -5.82 43.78 12.77
N LEU A 28 -6.59 42.80 12.27
CA LEU A 28 -6.08 41.44 12.05
C LEU A 28 -5.48 41.35 10.63
N CYS A 29 -4.32 40.70 10.53
CA CYS A 29 -3.66 40.43 9.27
C CYS A 29 -3.95 38.96 8.86
N GLU A 30 -4.72 38.79 7.81
CA GLU A 30 -4.93 37.49 7.18
C GLU A 30 -3.78 37.21 6.22
N VAL A 31 -3.07 36.11 6.45
CA VAL A 31 -1.97 35.64 5.59
C VAL A 31 -2.48 34.51 4.73
N SER A 32 -2.72 34.78 3.45
CA SER A 32 -3.04 33.75 2.47
C SER A 32 -1.80 33.44 1.63
N ILE A 33 -1.36 32.19 1.65
CA ILE A 33 -0.22 31.72 0.86
C ILE A 33 -0.77 31.05 -0.40
N GLY A 34 -0.65 31.73 -1.53
CA GLY A 34 -0.96 31.18 -2.84
C GLY A 34 0.30 30.72 -3.55
N PHE A 35 0.36 29.47 -3.93
CA PHE A 35 1.41 28.97 -4.82
C PHE A 35 0.97 29.14 -6.27
N THR A 36 1.49 30.14 -6.96
CA THR A 36 1.41 30.18 -8.42
C THR A 36 2.66 29.49 -8.95
N LEU A 37 2.54 28.23 -9.29
CA LEU A 37 3.54 27.58 -10.13
C LEU A 37 3.54 28.31 -11.46
N LEU A 38 4.63 29.02 -11.78
CA LEU A 38 4.86 29.42 -13.16
C LEU A 38 4.75 28.15 -14.00
N PRO A 39 3.98 28.16 -15.08
CA PRO A 39 4.00 27.02 -15.99
C PRO A 39 5.45 26.87 -16.45
N PHE A 40 6.12 25.87 -15.90
CA PHE A 40 7.23 25.30 -16.63
C PHE A 40 6.63 25.02 -18.01
N THR A 41 7.22 25.54 -19.07
CA THR A 41 6.91 25.13 -20.43
C THR A 41 7.37 23.67 -20.53
N MET A 42 6.61 22.78 -19.93
CA MET A 42 6.61 21.38 -20.30
C MET A 42 6.19 21.36 -21.74
N GLY A 43 7.14 20.96 -22.62
CA GLY A 43 6.81 20.75 -24.00
C GLY A 43 5.47 20.05 -24.04
N ARG A 44 4.55 20.56 -24.86
CA ARG A 44 3.16 20.08 -24.97
C ARG A 44 3.21 18.57 -25.09
N TYR A 45 2.92 17.89 -23.98
CA TYR A 45 2.72 16.46 -23.99
C TYR A 45 1.53 16.19 -24.90
N LYS A 46 1.76 15.56 -26.04
CA LYS A 46 0.70 15.16 -26.97
C LYS A 46 -0.18 14.04 -26.42
N ASN A 47 0.16 13.53 -25.24
CA ASN A 47 -0.62 12.55 -24.52
C ASN A 47 -0.98 13.10 -23.15
N PRO A 48 -2.06 13.84 -22.97
CA PRO A 48 -2.59 14.15 -21.67
C PRO A 48 -3.09 12.87 -21.01
N LEU A 49 -2.82 12.67 -19.71
CA LEU A 49 -3.51 11.69 -18.86
C LEU A 49 -5.01 12.00 -18.92
N HIS A 50 -5.88 11.13 -19.42
CA HIS A 50 -6.81 11.59 -20.44
C HIS A 50 -8.23 11.35 -20.03
N ASN A 51 -9.07 12.11 -20.67
CA ASN A 51 -10.50 11.88 -20.68
C ASN A 51 -10.73 10.43 -21.13
N PRO A 52 -11.20 9.54 -20.23
CA PRO A 52 -11.36 8.12 -20.52
C PRO A 52 -12.32 7.85 -21.67
N VAL A 53 -13.18 8.81 -22.02
CA VAL A 53 -14.11 8.75 -23.17
C VAL A 53 -13.39 8.49 -24.48
N HIS A 54 -12.15 8.96 -24.65
CA HIS A 54 -11.39 8.77 -25.89
C HIS A 54 -10.92 7.32 -26.13
N TYR A 55 -11.00 6.47 -25.11
CA TYR A 55 -10.44 5.10 -25.16
C TYR A 55 -11.50 4.01 -25.14
N ALA A 56 -12.79 4.37 -25.11
CA ALA A 56 -13.88 3.45 -24.92
C ALA A 56 -15.07 3.76 -25.81
N THR A 57 -15.88 2.74 -26.07
CA THR A 57 -17.16 2.89 -26.77
C THR A 57 -18.25 3.22 -25.74
N PRO A 58 -19.02 4.32 -25.92
CA PRO A 58 -20.19 4.62 -25.08
C PRO A 58 -21.23 3.52 -25.19
N GLN A 59 -21.84 3.13 -24.05
CA GLN A 59 -22.98 2.22 -23.99
C GLN A 59 -24.18 2.94 -23.37
N PRO A 60 -25.39 2.78 -23.90
CA PRO A 60 -26.58 3.36 -23.29
C PRO A 60 -26.85 2.72 -21.92
N LEU A 61 -27.28 3.54 -20.94
CA LEU A 61 -27.56 3.13 -19.55
C LEU A 61 -28.64 2.03 -19.41
N SER A 62 -29.47 1.82 -20.44
CA SER A 62 -30.66 0.94 -20.44
C SER A 62 -30.63 -0.16 -21.49
N GLY A 63 -29.47 -0.46 -22.09
CA GLY A 63 -29.36 -1.54 -23.08
C GLY A 63 -29.17 -2.93 -22.46
N PRO A 64 -29.55 -4.01 -23.13
CA PRO A 64 -29.15 -5.35 -22.73
C PRO A 64 -27.63 -5.45 -22.69
N PRO A 65 -27.05 -6.36 -21.86
CA PRO A 65 -25.62 -6.57 -21.85
C PRO A 65 -25.10 -6.77 -23.26
N ALA A 66 -23.97 -6.17 -23.59
CA ALA A 66 -23.37 -6.24 -24.92
C ALA A 66 -23.35 -7.68 -25.41
N THR A 67 -24.05 -7.95 -26.51
CA THR A 67 -24.02 -9.25 -27.17
C THR A 67 -22.74 -9.36 -28.00
N ALA A 68 -22.31 -10.58 -28.32
CA ALA A 68 -21.12 -10.80 -29.15
C ALA A 68 -21.19 -10.04 -30.51
N ALA A 69 -22.38 -9.74 -31.02
CA ALA A 69 -22.59 -8.94 -32.24
C ALA A 69 -22.18 -7.46 -32.07
N THR A 70 -22.27 -6.90 -30.86
CA THR A 70 -21.74 -5.54 -30.55
C THR A 70 -20.22 -5.55 -30.32
N ALA A 71 -19.67 -6.65 -29.84
CA ALA A 71 -18.25 -6.87 -29.72
C ALA A 71 -17.53 -6.95 -31.08
N GLN A 72 -18.21 -7.43 -32.13
CA GLN A 72 -17.68 -7.52 -33.51
C GLN A 72 -17.38 -6.16 -34.17
N ARG A 73 -17.87 -5.05 -33.64
CA ARG A 73 -17.61 -3.70 -34.18
C ARG A 73 -16.35 -3.03 -33.64
N THR A 74 -15.68 -3.58 -32.63
CA THR A 74 -14.43 -3.04 -32.09
C THR A 74 -13.24 -3.95 -32.43
N THR A 75 -12.82 -3.96 -33.68
CA THR A 75 -11.54 -4.51 -34.12
C THR A 75 -10.33 -3.77 -33.51
N GLU A 76 -10.56 -2.77 -32.68
CA GLU A 76 -9.56 -1.87 -32.06
C GLU A 76 -9.45 -2.06 -30.53
N GLY A 77 -9.51 -3.30 -30.04
CA GLY A 77 -9.23 -3.60 -28.64
C GLY A 77 -7.74 -3.41 -28.29
N TYR A 78 -7.45 -3.29 -27.00
CA TYR A 78 -6.08 -3.32 -26.48
C TYR A 78 -5.62 -4.75 -26.29
N ASP A 79 -4.31 -5.01 -26.33
CA ASP A 79 -3.80 -6.34 -25.95
C ASP A 79 -4.07 -6.63 -24.50
N TYR A 80 -3.77 -5.66 -23.62
CA TYR A 80 -4.00 -5.75 -22.18
C TYR A 80 -4.84 -4.59 -21.68
N VAL A 81 -5.84 -4.91 -20.86
CA VAL A 81 -6.61 -3.93 -20.09
C VAL A 81 -6.32 -4.13 -18.61
N ILE A 82 -5.69 -3.15 -17.98
CA ILE A 82 -5.29 -3.20 -16.57
C ILE A 82 -6.24 -2.34 -15.74
N VAL A 83 -6.86 -2.93 -14.72
CA VAL A 83 -7.84 -2.30 -13.83
C VAL A 83 -7.17 -1.91 -12.52
N GLY A 84 -6.98 -0.60 -12.30
CA GLY A 84 -6.32 0.00 -11.14
C GLY A 84 -4.85 0.31 -11.38
N ALA A 85 -4.49 1.59 -11.36
CA ALA A 85 -3.13 2.09 -11.48
C ALA A 85 -2.47 2.26 -10.09
N GLY A 86 -2.66 1.30 -9.21
CA GLY A 86 -1.92 1.17 -7.97
C GLY A 86 -0.49 0.66 -8.21
N ALA A 87 0.16 0.17 -7.16
CA ALA A 87 1.53 -0.31 -7.23
C ALA A 87 1.74 -1.36 -8.33
N ALA A 88 0.92 -2.40 -8.36
CA ALA A 88 1.04 -3.47 -9.35
C ALA A 88 0.69 -3.00 -10.76
N GLY A 89 -0.40 -2.23 -10.93
CA GLY A 89 -0.85 -1.78 -12.25
C GLY A 89 0.14 -0.85 -12.93
N CYS A 90 0.80 0.06 -12.19
CA CYS A 90 1.86 0.91 -12.74
C CYS A 90 3.04 0.10 -13.28
N VAL A 91 3.49 -0.91 -12.54
CA VAL A 91 4.59 -1.80 -12.96
C VAL A 91 4.20 -2.57 -14.20
N LEU A 92 3.03 -3.23 -14.19
CA LEU A 92 2.56 -4.04 -15.32
C LEU A 92 2.38 -3.19 -16.58
N ALA A 93 1.80 -2.00 -16.47
CA ALA A 93 1.62 -1.11 -17.61
C ALA A 93 2.97 -0.70 -18.24
N SER A 94 3.94 -0.38 -17.39
CA SER A 94 5.29 -0.04 -17.82
C SER A 94 6.01 -1.21 -18.49
N GLU A 95 5.97 -2.40 -17.86
CA GLU A 95 6.72 -3.56 -18.36
C GLU A 95 6.08 -4.14 -19.63
N LEU A 96 4.76 -4.29 -19.69
CA LEU A 96 4.06 -4.81 -20.87
C LEU A 96 4.18 -3.87 -22.09
N SER A 97 4.22 -2.56 -21.86
CA SER A 97 4.36 -1.58 -22.95
C SER A 97 5.81 -1.39 -23.45
N ARG A 98 6.79 -2.15 -22.93
CA ARG A 98 8.16 -2.16 -23.50
C ARG A 98 8.20 -2.69 -24.92
N ASP A 99 7.38 -3.68 -25.18
CA ASP A 99 7.15 -4.18 -26.53
C ASP A 99 6.22 -3.22 -27.25
N ILE A 100 6.73 -2.57 -28.32
CA ILE A 100 6.02 -1.54 -29.08
C ILE A 100 4.77 -2.09 -29.79
N ASP A 101 4.77 -3.37 -30.11
CA ASP A 101 3.65 -4.04 -30.78
C ASP A 101 2.56 -4.47 -29.81
N THR A 102 2.80 -4.32 -28.51
CA THR A 102 1.85 -4.64 -27.45
C THR A 102 1.14 -3.38 -26.95
N THR A 103 -0.17 -3.28 -27.17
CA THR A 103 -0.98 -2.15 -26.74
C THR A 103 -1.54 -2.38 -25.34
N VAL A 104 -1.39 -1.40 -24.43
CA VAL A 104 -1.78 -1.48 -23.03
C VAL A 104 -2.69 -0.31 -22.66
N LEU A 105 -3.86 -0.59 -22.09
CA LEU A 105 -4.73 0.39 -21.46
C LEU A 105 -4.72 0.20 -19.95
N LEU A 106 -4.38 1.24 -19.22
CA LEU A 106 -4.41 1.30 -17.76
C LEU A 106 -5.56 2.21 -17.31
N LEU A 107 -6.51 1.66 -16.55
CA LEU A 107 -7.69 2.36 -16.02
C LEU A 107 -7.49 2.67 -14.53
N GLU A 108 -7.61 3.95 -14.15
CA GLU A 108 -7.51 4.41 -12.76
C GLU A 108 -8.76 5.18 -12.34
N ALA A 109 -9.30 4.81 -11.18
CA ALA A 109 -10.49 5.45 -10.62
C ALA A 109 -10.23 6.87 -10.08
N GLY A 110 -9.01 7.14 -9.67
CA GLY A 110 -8.57 8.43 -9.17
C GLY A 110 -7.95 9.33 -10.23
N GLY A 111 -7.46 10.47 -9.78
CA GLY A 111 -6.84 11.50 -10.62
C GLY A 111 -5.34 11.29 -10.83
N ASP A 112 -4.76 12.27 -11.48
CA ASP A 112 -3.33 12.38 -11.79
C ASP A 112 -2.55 12.89 -10.56
N ASN A 113 -1.65 12.07 -10.03
CA ASN A 113 -0.82 12.41 -8.86
C ASN A 113 0.13 13.60 -9.12
N THR A 114 0.48 13.89 -10.36
CA THR A 114 1.39 15.00 -10.69
C THR A 114 0.77 16.37 -10.38
N LYS A 115 -0.57 16.44 -10.35
CA LYS A 115 -1.36 17.62 -10.02
C LYS A 115 -1.58 17.84 -8.53
N VAL A 116 -1.21 16.84 -7.71
CA VAL A 116 -1.41 16.86 -6.25
C VAL A 116 -0.07 17.12 -5.57
N PHE A 117 0.10 18.32 -5.05
CA PHE A 117 1.38 18.77 -4.48
C PHE A 117 1.78 17.95 -3.25
N GLU A 118 0.82 17.60 -2.41
CA GLU A 118 1.00 16.86 -1.16
C GLU A 118 1.58 15.46 -1.40
N THR A 119 1.32 14.87 -2.55
CA THR A 119 1.91 13.56 -2.89
C THR A 119 3.42 13.60 -3.07
N LYS A 120 4.01 14.79 -3.26
CA LYS A 120 5.46 14.95 -3.47
C LYS A 120 6.22 15.06 -2.16
N ILE A 121 5.61 15.63 -1.13
CA ILE A 121 6.26 15.90 0.15
C ILE A 121 6.02 14.75 1.11
N PRO A 122 7.07 14.04 1.54
CA PRO A 122 6.94 12.86 2.39
C PRO A 122 6.04 13.06 3.61
N LEU A 123 6.26 14.10 4.40
CA LEU A 123 5.52 14.36 5.64
C LEU A 123 4.05 14.75 5.41
N MET A 124 3.66 15.13 4.20
CA MET A 124 2.29 15.62 3.92
C MET A 124 1.28 14.50 3.62
N PHE A 125 1.64 13.24 3.72
CA PHE A 125 0.71 12.14 3.43
C PHE A 125 -0.60 12.18 4.26
N PRO A 126 -0.63 12.62 5.54
CA PRO A 126 -1.89 12.69 6.27
C PRO A 126 -2.88 13.74 5.70
N ARG A 127 -2.38 14.75 4.99
CA ARG A 127 -3.25 15.75 4.32
C ARG A 127 -4.00 15.21 3.11
N LEU A 128 -3.66 14.01 2.66
CA LEU A 128 -4.37 13.30 1.58
C LEU A 128 -5.55 12.47 2.11
N PHE A 129 -5.60 12.21 3.42
CA PHE A 129 -6.68 11.46 4.04
C PHE A 129 -8.00 12.20 3.96
N HIS A 130 -9.10 11.48 3.81
CA HIS A 130 -10.46 12.02 3.67
C HIS A 130 -10.65 13.01 2.50
N THR A 131 -9.71 13.03 1.54
CA THR A 131 -9.82 13.84 0.32
C THR A 131 -10.32 13.01 -0.86
N GLU A 132 -10.47 13.62 -2.04
CA GLU A 132 -10.76 12.89 -3.27
C GLU A 132 -9.66 11.90 -3.70
N HIS A 133 -8.47 12.01 -3.11
CA HIS A 133 -7.31 11.16 -3.35
C HIS A 133 -7.28 9.92 -2.46
N ASP A 134 -8.24 9.78 -1.58
CA ASP A 134 -8.43 8.66 -0.67
C ASP A 134 -9.77 7.97 -0.95
N TRP A 135 -9.78 6.63 -0.85
CA TRP A 135 -11.02 5.86 -0.92
C TRP A 135 -11.92 6.06 0.29
N ASP A 136 -11.37 6.56 1.41
CA ASP A 136 -12.08 6.88 2.65
C ASP A 136 -12.83 5.67 3.22
N TYR A 137 -12.17 4.51 3.26
CA TYR A 137 -12.78 3.27 3.74
C TYR A 137 -12.83 3.18 5.26
N TYR A 138 -13.90 2.56 5.75
CA TYR A 138 -14.05 2.16 7.14
C TYR A 138 -14.40 0.68 7.24
N THR A 139 -13.87 0.00 8.27
CA THR A 139 -14.33 -1.35 8.57
C THR A 139 -15.78 -1.33 9.06
N VAL A 140 -16.48 -2.47 9.02
CA VAL A 140 -17.64 -2.66 9.88
C VAL A 140 -17.20 -2.65 11.34
N GLN A 141 -18.14 -2.55 12.26
CA GLN A 141 -17.86 -2.72 13.69
C GLN A 141 -17.07 -4.01 13.92
N GLN A 142 -16.00 -3.89 14.70
CA GLN A 142 -15.09 -5.00 15.03
C GLN A 142 -15.27 -5.34 16.51
N GLU A 143 -15.96 -6.46 16.79
CA GLU A 143 -16.21 -6.93 18.16
C GLU A 143 -14.92 -7.04 18.99
N GLY A 144 -13.88 -7.64 18.41
CA GLY A 144 -12.57 -7.77 19.06
C GLY A 144 -11.83 -6.45 19.32
N LEU A 145 -12.36 -5.32 18.86
CA LEU A 145 -11.83 -3.97 19.04
C LEU A 145 -12.83 -3.05 19.76
N GLY A 146 -13.74 -3.61 20.54
CA GLY A 146 -14.77 -2.86 21.28
C GLY A 146 -15.79 -2.19 20.36
N ASP A 147 -16.25 -2.91 19.36
CA ASP A 147 -17.25 -2.49 18.37
C ASP A 147 -16.88 -1.23 17.57
N ARG A 148 -15.60 -0.86 17.55
CA ARG A 148 -15.13 0.28 16.80
C ARG A 148 -15.12 -0.01 15.30
N ARG A 149 -15.38 1.04 14.53
CA ARG A 149 -15.12 1.08 13.09
C ARG A 149 -13.78 1.76 12.87
N LEU A 150 -12.89 1.13 12.12
CA LEU A 150 -11.56 1.66 11.87
C LEU A 150 -11.51 2.29 10.49
N TYR A 151 -10.94 3.47 10.42
CA TYR A 151 -10.59 4.11 9.17
C TYR A 151 -9.44 3.37 8.48
N TRP A 152 -9.58 3.15 7.18
CA TRP A 152 -8.63 2.42 6.36
C TRP A 152 -8.24 3.22 5.11
N PRO A 153 -7.28 4.13 5.21
CA PRO A 153 -6.85 4.95 4.08
C PRO A 153 -6.30 4.07 2.94
N ARG A 154 -6.75 4.36 1.72
CA ARG A 154 -6.27 3.73 0.49
C ARG A 154 -6.24 4.77 -0.62
N GLY A 155 -5.11 4.86 -1.33
CA GLY A 155 -4.95 5.86 -2.38
C GLY A 155 -5.89 5.65 -3.56
N ARG A 156 -6.60 6.73 -3.92
CA ARG A 156 -7.45 6.87 -5.12
C ARG A 156 -6.84 7.90 -6.04
N VAL A 157 -5.72 7.56 -6.61
CA VAL A 157 -4.87 8.44 -7.41
C VAL A 157 -3.86 7.57 -8.16
N LEU A 158 -3.27 8.03 -9.26
CA LEU A 158 -2.16 7.33 -9.91
C LEU A 158 -1.07 6.96 -8.91
N GLY A 159 -0.62 5.71 -8.94
CA GLY A 159 0.27 5.10 -7.96
C GLY A 159 -0.47 4.45 -6.79
N GLY A 160 -1.79 4.66 -6.67
CA GLY A 160 -2.60 4.10 -5.59
C GLY A 160 -2.04 4.44 -4.21
N SER A 161 -2.02 3.47 -3.29
CA SER A 161 -1.53 3.68 -1.93
C SER A 161 -0.04 3.98 -1.84
N SER A 162 0.77 3.75 -2.88
CA SER A 162 2.17 4.20 -2.91
C SER A 162 2.30 5.72 -2.98
N SER A 163 1.26 6.43 -3.44
CA SER A 163 1.19 7.89 -3.46
C SER A 163 0.70 8.49 -2.15
N LEU A 164 0.23 7.65 -1.19
CA LEU A 164 -0.42 8.10 0.04
C LEU A 164 0.17 7.48 1.32
N ASN A 165 0.92 6.36 1.23
CA ASN A 165 1.48 5.65 2.38
C ASN A 165 2.61 6.43 3.08
N ALA A 166 3.08 5.91 4.23
CA ALA A 166 4.20 6.46 4.99
C ALA A 166 5.59 6.05 4.45
N MET A 167 5.70 5.51 3.24
CA MET A 167 6.93 5.23 2.50
C MET A 167 7.99 4.37 3.22
N MET A 168 7.66 3.64 4.26
CA MET A 168 8.61 2.74 4.91
C MET A 168 9.01 1.62 3.95
N TYR A 169 10.32 1.47 3.71
CA TYR A 169 10.86 0.45 2.82
C TYR A 169 11.30 -0.76 3.62
N HIS A 170 10.66 -1.89 3.37
CA HIS A 170 10.88 -3.12 4.11
C HIS A 170 10.65 -4.35 3.21
N HIS A 171 11.65 -5.24 3.13
CA HIS A 171 11.56 -6.50 2.36
C HIS A 171 10.89 -7.63 3.14
N CYS A 172 10.68 -7.48 4.44
CA CYS A 172 10.34 -8.59 5.35
C CYS A 172 11.51 -9.57 5.55
N SER A 173 11.32 -10.58 6.37
CA SER A 173 12.35 -11.59 6.59
C SER A 173 12.31 -12.66 5.50
N LYS A 174 13.45 -13.28 5.21
CA LYS A 174 13.55 -14.38 4.26
C LYS A 174 12.52 -15.49 4.56
N SER A 175 12.36 -15.83 5.82
CA SER A 175 11.43 -16.85 6.27
C SER A 175 9.95 -16.54 5.97
N ASP A 176 9.55 -15.26 5.86
CA ASP A 176 8.18 -14.90 5.53
C ASP A 176 7.82 -15.30 4.08
N PHE A 177 8.76 -15.19 3.15
CA PHE A 177 8.57 -15.63 1.76
C PHE A 177 8.73 -17.14 1.61
N ASP A 178 9.68 -17.73 2.34
CA ASP A 178 9.89 -19.18 2.32
C ASP A 178 8.66 -19.93 2.87
N GLU A 179 7.91 -19.31 3.82
CA GLU A 179 6.62 -19.80 4.31
C GLU A 179 5.56 -19.86 3.20
N TRP A 180 5.58 -18.95 2.22
CA TRP A 180 4.67 -19.03 1.07
C TRP A 180 4.88 -20.32 0.27
N VAL A 181 6.12 -20.79 0.19
CA VAL A 181 6.44 -22.05 -0.50
C VAL A 181 6.07 -23.26 0.36
N SER A 182 6.46 -23.25 1.65
CA SER A 182 6.26 -24.39 2.55
C SER A 182 4.80 -24.60 2.95
N GLU A 183 4.09 -23.53 3.30
CA GLU A 183 2.72 -23.61 3.84
C GLU A 183 1.65 -23.53 2.75
N TYR A 184 1.89 -22.73 1.69
CA TYR A 184 0.88 -22.48 0.65
C TYR A 184 1.24 -23.08 -0.71
N GLY A 185 2.40 -23.75 -0.84
CA GLY A 185 2.82 -24.41 -2.08
C GLY A 185 3.16 -23.44 -3.23
N CYS A 186 3.44 -22.18 -2.94
CA CYS A 186 3.72 -21.14 -3.94
C CYS A 186 5.17 -21.26 -4.47
N LYS A 187 5.45 -22.29 -5.28
CA LYS A 187 6.77 -22.52 -5.88
C LYS A 187 7.20 -21.34 -6.75
N GLY A 188 8.47 -20.90 -6.62
CA GLY A 188 9.01 -19.75 -7.33
C GLY A 188 8.72 -18.40 -6.62
N TRP A 189 8.23 -18.42 -5.37
CA TRP A 189 7.95 -17.26 -4.56
C TRP A 189 8.72 -17.23 -3.24
N SER A 190 9.80 -18.02 -3.13
CA SER A 190 10.73 -17.93 -2.00
C SER A 190 11.47 -16.59 -2.03
N TYR A 191 12.09 -16.23 -0.91
CA TYR A 191 12.92 -15.04 -0.86
C TYR A 191 14.02 -15.05 -1.95
N ASP A 192 14.69 -16.20 -2.14
CA ASP A 192 15.77 -16.33 -3.12
C ASP A 192 15.25 -16.18 -4.57
N ASP A 193 14.01 -16.62 -4.85
CA ASP A 193 13.36 -16.39 -6.13
C ASP A 193 13.04 -14.89 -6.35
N LEU A 194 12.66 -14.16 -5.29
CA LEU A 194 12.21 -12.77 -5.35
C LEU A 194 13.34 -11.75 -5.20
N ALA A 195 14.44 -12.08 -4.54
CA ALA A 195 15.56 -11.16 -4.30
C ALA A 195 16.14 -10.50 -5.56
N PRO A 196 16.24 -11.19 -6.73
CA PRO A 196 16.65 -10.55 -7.99
C PRO A 196 15.69 -9.42 -8.42
N TYR A 197 14.38 -9.58 -8.17
CA TYR A 197 13.38 -8.57 -8.52
C TYR A 197 13.43 -7.38 -7.57
N PHE A 198 13.70 -7.58 -6.28
CA PHE A 198 13.93 -6.49 -5.34
C PHE A 198 15.10 -5.61 -5.78
N ARG A 199 16.21 -6.20 -6.19
CA ARG A 199 17.36 -5.46 -6.73
C ARG A 199 17.04 -4.79 -8.08
N ARG A 200 16.31 -5.45 -8.96
CA ARG A 200 15.95 -4.93 -10.29
C ARG A 200 15.05 -3.69 -10.19
N MET A 201 14.15 -3.63 -9.24
CA MET A 201 13.23 -2.50 -9.10
C MET A 201 13.88 -1.28 -8.44
N GLU A 202 14.92 -1.49 -7.62
CA GLU A 202 15.46 -0.49 -6.72
C GLU A 202 16.54 0.39 -7.37
N ASN A 203 16.51 1.67 -7.01
CA ASN A 203 17.60 2.63 -7.22
C ASN A 203 17.97 3.23 -5.86
N PHE A 204 18.88 2.55 -5.15
CA PHE A 204 19.26 2.93 -3.80
C PHE A 204 20.23 4.10 -3.81
N THR A 205 19.92 5.15 -3.04
CA THR A 205 20.80 6.28 -2.81
C THR A 205 21.59 6.06 -1.50
N PRO A 206 22.90 5.75 -1.56
CA PRO A 206 23.71 5.55 -0.38
C PRO A 206 23.82 6.84 0.47
N ASN A 207 23.96 6.66 1.78
CA ASN A 207 24.25 7.76 2.70
C ASN A 207 25.67 7.55 3.27
N PRO A 208 26.65 8.45 2.99
CA PRO A 208 28.01 8.32 3.49
C PRO A 208 28.12 8.26 5.03
N ALA A 209 27.15 8.84 5.75
CA ALA A 209 27.06 8.74 7.20
C ALA A 209 26.59 7.35 7.70
N ARG A 210 26.26 6.43 6.81
CA ARG A 210 25.74 5.09 7.10
C ARG A 210 26.51 4.01 6.32
N PRO A 211 27.82 3.85 6.55
CA PRO A 211 28.68 2.96 5.74
C PRO A 211 28.44 1.46 5.98
N ARG A 212 27.59 1.08 6.95
CA ARG A 212 27.33 -0.33 7.31
C ARG A 212 26.26 -1.02 6.45
N ILE A 213 25.73 -0.33 5.44
CA ILE A 213 24.78 -0.93 4.51
C ILE A 213 25.54 -1.86 3.56
N ASP A 214 25.06 -3.10 3.46
CA ASP A 214 25.60 -4.03 2.47
C ASP A 214 24.99 -3.73 1.08
N ILE A 215 25.72 -2.94 0.32
CA ILE A 215 25.33 -2.53 -1.03
C ILE A 215 25.23 -3.68 -2.05
N GLN A 216 25.74 -4.88 -1.73
CA GLN A 216 25.60 -6.04 -2.60
C GLN A 216 24.15 -6.53 -2.68
N HIS A 217 23.36 -6.29 -1.63
CA HIS A 217 21.95 -6.63 -1.59
C HIS A 217 21.03 -5.53 -2.14
N ARG A 218 21.60 -4.41 -2.61
CA ARG A 218 20.86 -3.22 -3.05
C ARG A 218 20.85 -3.09 -4.57
N GLY A 219 19.72 -2.62 -5.12
CA GLY A 219 19.62 -2.22 -6.52
C GLY A 219 20.17 -0.81 -6.75
N ARG A 220 20.70 -0.55 -7.97
CA ARG A 220 21.33 0.75 -8.31
C ARG A 220 20.70 1.42 -9.53
N ASP A 221 20.09 0.64 -10.42
CA ASP A 221 19.65 1.09 -11.74
C ASP A 221 18.15 0.87 -11.96
N GLY A 222 17.42 0.49 -10.91
CA GLY A 222 15.98 0.30 -10.98
C GLY A 222 15.22 1.63 -11.08
N PRO A 223 13.97 1.61 -11.49
CA PRO A 223 13.17 2.82 -11.64
C PRO A 223 12.70 3.42 -10.30
N TRP A 224 12.70 2.65 -9.22
CA TRP A 224 12.10 3.04 -7.94
C TRP A 224 13.16 3.48 -6.94
N HIS A 225 13.22 4.79 -6.67
CA HIS A 225 14.21 5.36 -5.77
C HIS A 225 13.92 5.01 -4.31
N THR A 226 14.98 4.57 -3.63
CA THR A 226 15.02 4.35 -2.19
C THR A 226 16.21 5.09 -1.58
N GLY A 227 16.09 5.44 -0.30
CA GLY A 227 17.16 6.16 0.39
C GLY A 227 16.77 6.46 1.83
N TYR A 228 17.36 7.49 2.41
CA TYR A 228 17.11 7.90 3.77
C TYR A 228 16.36 9.22 3.83
N SER A 229 15.22 9.21 4.48
CA SER A 229 14.46 10.39 4.86
C SER A 229 15.11 11.11 6.07
N HIS A 230 14.53 12.21 6.52
CA HIS A 230 14.92 12.86 7.77
C HIS A 230 14.88 11.86 8.95
N LEU A 231 15.77 12.06 9.92
CA LEU A 231 15.73 11.37 11.20
C LEU A 231 15.71 12.44 12.29
N SER A 232 14.67 12.41 13.10
CA SER A 232 14.53 13.33 14.23
C SER A 232 15.54 13.05 15.33
N GLU A 233 15.86 14.06 16.11
CA GLU A 233 16.82 13.94 17.20
C GLU A 233 16.38 12.90 18.23
N ILE A 234 15.09 12.85 18.55
CA ILE A 234 14.55 11.88 19.51
C ILE A 234 14.64 10.44 18.99
N ALA A 235 14.50 10.21 17.69
CA ALA A 235 14.69 8.88 17.12
C ALA A 235 16.15 8.47 17.12
N GLU A 236 17.06 9.39 16.75
CA GLU A 236 18.49 9.10 16.62
C GLU A 236 19.21 8.96 17.97
N LYS A 237 18.95 9.89 18.91
CA LYS A 237 19.65 9.96 20.20
C LYS A 237 18.86 9.34 21.36
N GLY A 238 17.57 9.11 21.18
CA GLY A 238 16.67 8.53 22.18
C GLY A 238 16.28 7.09 21.86
N PHE A 239 15.35 6.91 20.93
CA PHE A 239 14.72 5.60 20.67
C PHE A 239 15.71 4.50 20.27
N LEU A 240 16.56 4.74 19.27
CA LEU A 240 17.48 3.72 18.77
C LEU A 240 18.53 3.30 19.82
N PRO A 241 19.17 4.22 20.58
CA PRO A 241 20.05 3.82 21.69
C PRO A 241 19.30 3.09 22.82
N ALA A 242 18.10 3.54 23.18
CA ALA A 242 17.29 2.90 24.21
C ALA A 242 16.92 1.44 23.85
N CYS A 243 16.64 1.16 22.59
CA CYS A 243 16.44 -0.22 22.13
C CYS A 243 17.64 -1.12 22.44
N ASN A 244 18.86 -0.62 22.19
CA ASN A 244 20.08 -1.38 22.49
C ASN A 244 20.27 -1.57 24.01
N GLU A 245 19.94 -0.58 24.83
CA GLU A 245 20.01 -0.67 26.29
C GLU A 245 19.07 -1.74 26.88
N VAL A 246 17.92 -1.96 26.24
CA VAL A 246 16.96 -3.02 26.64
C VAL A 246 17.20 -4.35 25.95
N GLY A 247 18.36 -4.53 25.29
CA GLY A 247 18.76 -5.79 24.69
C GLY A 247 18.27 -6.04 23.26
N ILE A 248 17.73 -5.02 22.59
CA ILE A 248 17.37 -5.12 21.16
C ILE A 248 18.53 -4.57 20.32
N PRO A 249 19.33 -5.43 19.67
CA PRO A 249 20.55 -4.99 19.00
C PRO A 249 20.26 -4.11 17.77
N PRO A 250 21.17 -3.23 17.37
CA PRO A 250 21.00 -2.44 16.15
C PRO A 250 21.09 -3.33 14.90
N ASN A 251 20.15 -3.14 13.98
CA ASN A 251 20.17 -3.73 12.64
C ASN A 251 20.36 -2.58 11.62
N PRO A 252 21.53 -2.49 10.99
CA PRO A 252 21.80 -1.39 10.05
C PRO A 252 21.02 -1.48 8.76
N ASP A 253 20.58 -2.68 8.34
CA ASP A 253 19.82 -2.90 7.11
C ASP A 253 18.88 -4.11 7.20
N ILE A 254 17.59 -3.82 7.36
CA ILE A 254 16.54 -4.83 7.43
C ILE A 254 16.13 -5.39 6.05
N ASN A 255 16.72 -4.88 4.97
CA ASN A 255 16.41 -5.25 3.58
C ASN A 255 17.48 -6.20 3.00
N THR A 256 17.91 -7.14 3.80
CA THR A 256 18.90 -8.17 3.45
C THR A 256 18.40 -9.57 3.79
N PRO A 257 19.02 -10.64 3.30
CA PRO A 257 18.68 -12.02 3.68
C PRO A 257 18.81 -12.31 5.18
N ASN A 258 19.55 -11.46 5.94
CA ASN A 258 19.72 -11.63 7.39
C ASN A 258 18.45 -11.35 8.19
N GLY A 259 17.42 -10.80 7.55
CA GLY A 259 16.13 -10.52 8.16
C GLY A 259 16.07 -9.17 8.88
N SER A 260 14.92 -8.95 9.52
CA SER A 260 14.57 -7.65 10.07
C SER A 260 14.74 -7.52 11.59
N LEU A 261 15.13 -8.58 12.30
CA LEU A 261 15.30 -8.53 13.76
C LEU A 261 16.31 -7.45 14.20
N GLY A 262 15.95 -6.69 15.25
CA GLY A 262 16.75 -5.62 15.80
C GLY A 262 16.17 -4.22 15.60
N ALA A 263 16.87 -3.21 16.13
CA ALA A 263 16.46 -1.81 16.02
C ALA A 263 17.07 -1.16 14.78
N THR A 264 16.25 -0.47 13.99
CA THR A 264 16.67 0.10 12.72
C THR A 264 16.12 1.50 12.49
N ARG A 265 16.84 2.27 11.70
CA ARG A 265 16.31 3.42 10.98
C ARG A 265 15.76 2.94 9.66
N PHE A 266 14.51 3.25 9.38
CA PHE A 266 13.93 2.90 8.09
C PHE A 266 14.62 3.59 6.91
N GLN A 267 14.76 2.85 5.84
CA GLN A 267 14.91 3.39 4.52
C GLN A 267 13.52 3.73 3.98
N SER A 268 13.45 4.67 3.07
CA SER A 268 12.18 5.20 2.56
C SER A 268 12.16 5.22 1.05
N PHE A 269 10.98 5.16 0.46
CA PHE A 269 10.76 5.42 -0.96
C PHE A 269 10.85 6.93 -1.23
N ILE A 270 12.08 7.41 -1.34
CA ILE A 270 12.42 8.83 -1.50
C ILE A 270 13.47 8.98 -2.60
N ASP A 271 13.32 9.99 -3.45
CA ASP A 271 14.26 10.32 -4.51
C ASP A 271 15.41 11.24 -4.01
N PRO A 272 16.48 11.43 -4.80
CA PRO A 272 17.57 12.32 -4.44
C PRO A 272 17.16 13.80 -4.27
N LYS A 273 15.96 14.18 -4.69
CA LYS A 273 15.41 15.53 -4.50
C LYS A 273 14.56 15.64 -3.23
N GLY A 274 14.54 14.60 -2.38
CA GLY A 274 13.74 14.57 -1.17
C GLY A 274 12.23 14.51 -1.42
N GLN A 275 11.82 13.99 -2.57
CA GLN A 275 10.42 13.79 -2.92
C GLN A 275 10.03 12.32 -2.74
N ARG A 276 8.75 12.07 -2.48
CA ARG A 276 8.18 10.72 -2.52
C ARG A 276 8.47 10.07 -3.86
N SER A 277 9.00 8.87 -3.84
CA SER A 277 9.10 7.99 -5.00
C SER A 277 7.94 6.99 -4.96
N SER A 278 6.81 7.35 -5.59
CA SER A 278 5.68 6.43 -5.74
C SER A 278 5.86 5.52 -6.96
N LEU A 279 5.06 4.46 -7.07
CA LEU A 279 5.10 3.59 -8.26
C LEU A 279 4.67 4.34 -9.52
N ALA A 280 3.81 5.36 -9.40
CA ALA A 280 3.51 6.23 -10.54
C ALA A 280 4.73 7.03 -11.00
N THR A 281 5.48 7.64 -10.07
CA THR A 281 6.69 8.41 -10.43
C THR A 281 7.81 7.52 -10.95
N ALA A 282 7.88 6.26 -10.48
CA ALA A 282 8.90 5.30 -10.89
C ALA A 282 8.60 4.68 -12.27
N TYR A 283 7.39 4.18 -12.48
CA TYR A 283 7.02 3.35 -13.63
C TYR A 283 6.10 4.05 -14.65
N LEU A 284 5.54 5.20 -14.32
CA LEU A 284 4.77 6.04 -15.24
C LEU A 284 5.41 7.44 -15.34
N ASN A 285 6.73 7.47 -15.36
CA ASN A 285 7.48 8.70 -15.57
C ASN A 285 7.21 9.30 -16.97
N PRO A 286 7.59 10.56 -17.23
CA PRO A 286 7.30 11.22 -18.50
C PRO A 286 7.82 10.52 -19.75
N GLU A 287 8.88 9.73 -19.66
CA GLU A 287 9.43 8.98 -20.77
C GLU A 287 8.50 7.81 -21.14
N ILE A 288 8.08 7.04 -20.14
CA ILE A 288 7.17 5.90 -20.30
C ILE A 288 5.80 6.35 -20.79
N LEU A 289 5.26 7.45 -20.24
CA LEU A 289 3.98 8.02 -20.67
C LEU A 289 3.98 8.54 -22.13
N ARG A 290 5.16 8.71 -22.75
CA ARG A 290 5.24 9.07 -24.19
C ARG A 290 5.17 7.88 -25.12
N ARG A 291 5.21 6.64 -24.61
CA ARG A 291 5.12 5.47 -25.47
C ARG A 291 3.80 5.46 -26.24
N PRO A 292 3.80 5.26 -27.57
CA PRO A 292 2.59 5.35 -28.38
C PRO A 292 1.62 4.20 -28.15
N ASN A 293 2.07 3.10 -27.55
CA ASN A 293 1.32 1.88 -27.27
C ASN A 293 0.83 1.79 -25.80
N LEU A 294 1.11 2.79 -24.95
CA LEU A 294 0.62 2.89 -23.59
C LEU A 294 -0.44 3.98 -23.45
N TYR A 295 -1.59 3.61 -22.97
CA TYR A 295 -2.73 4.49 -22.70
C TYR A 295 -3.08 4.46 -21.22
N VAL A 296 -3.13 5.63 -20.58
CA VAL A 296 -3.46 5.76 -19.15
C VAL A 296 -4.68 6.65 -19.00
N ALA A 297 -5.77 6.11 -18.50
CA ALA A 297 -7.03 6.79 -18.29
C ALA A 297 -7.31 6.97 -16.79
N CYS A 298 -7.24 8.23 -16.32
CA CYS A 298 -7.64 8.61 -14.97
C CYS A 298 -9.14 8.88 -14.88
N ASN A 299 -9.71 8.84 -13.67
CA ASN A 299 -11.13 9.02 -13.38
C ASN A 299 -12.02 7.97 -14.09
N ALA A 300 -11.46 6.83 -14.44
CA ALA A 300 -12.14 5.69 -15.05
C ALA A 300 -12.44 4.62 -13.99
N ARG A 301 -13.59 4.70 -13.31
CA ARG A 301 -13.96 3.73 -12.28
C ARG A 301 -14.56 2.49 -12.91
N VAL A 302 -13.82 1.40 -12.93
CA VAL A 302 -14.29 0.11 -13.45
C VAL A 302 -15.44 -0.39 -12.59
N THR A 303 -16.55 -0.73 -13.28
CA THR A 303 -17.77 -1.26 -12.67
C THR A 303 -17.78 -2.77 -12.66
N ARG A 304 -17.26 -3.40 -13.72
CA ARG A 304 -17.14 -4.85 -13.85
C ARG A 304 -16.19 -5.25 -14.98
N VAL A 305 -15.74 -6.50 -14.94
CA VAL A 305 -15.11 -7.22 -16.05
C VAL A 305 -16.19 -7.76 -16.97
N LEU A 306 -15.96 -7.71 -18.27
CA LEU A 306 -16.85 -8.25 -19.30
C LEU A 306 -16.42 -9.66 -19.68
N PHE A 307 -17.40 -10.55 -19.87
CA PHE A 307 -17.16 -11.95 -20.22
C PHE A 307 -17.89 -12.35 -21.49
N ASP A 308 -17.21 -13.09 -22.37
CA ASP A 308 -17.86 -13.89 -23.41
C ASP A 308 -18.37 -15.21 -22.82
N ARG A 309 -19.64 -15.50 -23.05
CA ARG A 309 -20.30 -16.73 -22.62
C ARG A 309 -20.85 -17.52 -23.80
N LEU A 310 -20.72 -16.98 -25.00
CA LEU A 310 -21.38 -17.55 -26.21
C LEU A 310 -20.44 -18.48 -26.96
N THR A 311 -19.14 -18.22 -26.94
CA THR A 311 -18.18 -18.95 -27.75
C THR A 311 -17.40 -20.01 -26.97
N SER A 312 -17.45 -19.99 -25.63
CA SER A 312 -16.72 -20.91 -24.76
C SER A 312 -17.61 -21.51 -23.68
N ARG A 313 -17.34 -22.79 -23.32
CA ARG A 313 -17.94 -23.42 -22.14
C ARG A 313 -17.53 -22.74 -20.84
N GLU A 314 -16.30 -22.18 -20.79
CA GLU A 314 -15.81 -21.42 -19.66
C GLU A 314 -15.86 -19.93 -19.96
N PRO A 315 -16.25 -19.08 -18.99
CA PRO A 315 -16.30 -17.64 -19.18
C PRO A 315 -14.90 -17.09 -19.49
N THR A 316 -14.77 -16.41 -20.63
CA THR A 316 -13.53 -15.75 -21.03
C THR A 316 -13.66 -14.24 -20.80
N ALA A 317 -12.73 -13.63 -20.06
CA ALA A 317 -12.69 -12.19 -19.88
C ALA A 317 -12.31 -11.51 -21.21
N ILE A 318 -13.14 -10.59 -21.68
CA ILE A 318 -13.00 -9.91 -22.97
C ILE A 318 -12.81 -8.40 -22.85
N GLY A 319 -12.88 -7.83 -21.64
CA GLY A 319 -12.77 -6.40 -21.45
C GLY A 319 -13.25 -5.92 -20.09
N ALA A 320 -13.42 -4.63 -19.97
CA ALA A 320 -13.93 -3.97 -18.78
C ALA A 320 -14.98 -2.91 -19.11
N GLU A 321 -15.90 -2.71 -18.16
CA GLU A 321 -16.87 -1.63 -18.17
C GLU A 321 -16.50 -0.63 -17.08
N PHE A 322 -16.60 0.68 -17.37
CA PHE A 322 -16.32 1.71 -16.40
C PHE A 322 -17.24 2.92 -16.54
N GLN A 323 -17.28 3.74 -15.50
CA GLN A 323 -17.94 5.05 -15.47
C GLN A 323 -16.98 6.13 -14.98
N ILE A 324 -17.18 7.37 -15.40
CA ILE A 324 -16.43 8.54 -14.93
C ILE A 324 -17.03 9.08 -13.63
N LYS A 325 -18.36 9.07 -13.53
CA LYS A 325 -19.14 9.54 -12.38
C LYS A 325 -20.36 8.65 -12.16
N GLN A 326 -20.86 8.66 -10.95
CA GLN A 326 -22.10 7.95 -10.62
C GLN A 326 -23.28 8.45 -11.48
N GLY A 327 -24.04 7.51 -12.03
CA GLY A 327 -25.17 7.80 -12.91
C GLY A 327 -24.80 8.40 -14.27
N GLY A 328 -23.50 8.47 -14.59
CA GLY A 328 -23.02 8.87 -15.91
C GLY A 328 -23.04 7.73 -16.91
N ASP A 329 -22.58 8.01 -18.13
CA ASP A 329 -22.52 7.03 -19.21
C ASP A 329 -21.60 5.85 -18.84
N LEU A 330 -21.99 4.66 -19.28
CA LEU A 330 -21.19 3.45 -19.24
C LEU A 330 -20.29 3.39 -20.48
N PHE A 331 -19.04 3.07 -20.27
CA PHE A 331 -18.04 2.90 -21.33
C PHE A 331 -17.51 1.47 -21.27
N GLN A 332 -17.24 0.88 -22.43
CA GLN A 332 -16.67 -0.46 -22.53
C GLN A 332 -15.38 -0.43 -23.34
N VAL A 333 -14.41 -1.19 -22.89
CA VAL A 333 -13.12 -1.43 -23.56
C VAL A 333 -12.90 -2.92 -23.69
N HIS A 334 -12.26 -3.34 -24.79
CA HIS A 334 -11.98 -4.75 -25.07
C HIS A 334 -10.51 -5.07 -24.94
N ALA A 335 -10.23 -6.25 -24.39
CA ALA A 335 -8.91 -6.84 -24.29
C ALA A 335 -8.80 -8.02 -25.25
N ARG A 336 -7.75 -8.03 -26.08
CA ARG A 336 -7.47 -9.13 -27.02
C ARG A 336 -6.75 -10.31 -26.37
N LYS A 337 -5.91 -10.03 -25.34
CA LYS A 337 -5.11 -11.03 -24.65
C LYS A 337 -5.59 -11.23 -23.21
N GLU A 338 -5.56 -10.18 -22.38
CA GLU A 338 -5.91 -10.30 -20.96
C GLU A 338 -6.56 -9.06 -20.37
N VAL A 339 -7.43 -9.29 -19.38
CA VAL A 339 -7.86 -8.29 -18.39
C VAL A 339 -7.16 -8.57 -17.08
N ILE A 340 -6.38 -7.61 -16.59
CA ILE A 340 -5.61 -7.73 -15.36
C ILE A 340 -6.24 -6.88 -14.28
N VAL A 341 -6.68 -7.49 -13.18
CA VAL A 341 -7.32 -6.77 -12.07
C VAL A 341 -6.30 -6.52 -10.96
N SER A 342 -5.93 -5.26 -10.78
CA SER A 342 -4.95 -4.76 -9.80
C SER A 342 -5.52 -3.67 -8.90
N GLY A 343 -6.80 -3.80 -8.52
CA GLY A 343 -7.55 -2.83 -7.71
C GLY A 343 -7.18 -2.82 -6.22
N GLY A 344 -6.22 -3.63 -5.77
CA GLY A 344 -5.81 -3.76 -4.36
C GLY A 344 -6.71 -4.71 -3.58
N SER A 345 -6.38 -4.90 -2.30
CA SER A 345 -7.01 -5.92 -1.44
C SER A 345 -8.53 -5.73 -1.24
N ILE A 346 -9.04 -4.53 -1.42
CA ILE A 346 -10.46 -4.20 -1.24
C ILE A 346 -11.19 -4.18 -2.57
N ASN A 347 -10.68 -3.45 -3.56
CA ASN A 347 -11.41 -3.24 -4.81
C ASN A 347 -11.28 -4.42 -5.79
N THR A 348 -10.22 -5.24 -5.71
CA THR A 348 -10.10 -6.45 -6.53
C THR A 348 -11.25 -7.44 -6.25
N PRO A 349 -11.49 -7.89 -5.00
CA PRO A 349 -12.63 -8.76 -4.72
C PRO A 349 -13.97 -8.08 -4.99
N GLN A 350 -14.11 -6.77 -4.76
CA GLN A 350 -15.32 -6.03 -5.13
C GLN A 350 -15.58 -6.11 -6.64
N THR A 351 -14.58 -5.80 -7.46
CA THR A 351 -14.69 -5.84 -8.92
C THR A 351 -15.03 -7.25 -9.41
N LEU A 352 -14.38 -8.28 -8.86
CA LEU A 352 -14.66 -9.67 -9.22
C LEU A 352 -16.11 -10.06 -8.86
N MET A 353 -16.57 -9.76 -7.65
CA MET A 353 -17.95 -10.05 -7.23
C MET A 353 -18.97 -9.28 -8.07
N LEU A 354 -18.76 -8.00 -8.34
CA LEU A 354 -19.64 -7.22 -9.24
C LEU A 354 -19.66 -7.76 -10.68
N SER A 355 -18.62 -8.49 -11.07
CA SER A 355 -18.52 -9.18 -12.37
C SER A 355 -19.13 -10.58 -12.35
N GLY A 356 -19.67 -11.04 -11.21
CA GLY A 356 -20.25 -12.37 -11.06
C GLY A 356 -19.26 -13.47 -10.70
N ILE A 357 -18.04 -13.13 -10.25
CA ILE A 357 -17.04 -14.09 -9.77
C ILE A 357 -16.91 -13.96 -8.25
N GLY A 358 -17.34 -14.97 -7.51
CA GLY A 358 -17.28 -14.94 -6.05
C GLY A 358 -18.17 -15.98 -5.39
N PRO A 359 -18.37 -15.89 -4.06
CA PRO A 359 -19.26 -16.77 -3.33
C PRO A 359 -20.70 -16.61 -3.85
N ALA A 360 -21.30 -17.71 -4.30
CA ALA A 360 -22.62 -17.70 -4.96
C ALA A 360 -23.72 -17.07 -4.07
N ASP A 361 -23.65 -17.31 -2.75
CA ASP A 361 -24.62 -16.76 -1.79
C ASP A 361 -24.54 -15.23 -1.71
N GLU A 362 -23.32 -14.70 -1.69
CA GLU A 362 -23.08 -13.25 -1.67
C GLU A 362 -23.58 -12.59 -2.98
N LEU A 363 -23.29 -13.21 -4.12
CA LEU A 363 -23.75 -12.72 -5.42
C LEU A 363 -25.27 -12.72 -5.53
N LYS A 364 -25.94 -13.83 -5.14
CA LYS A 364 -27.39 -13.97 -5.15
C LYS A 364 -28.07 -12.95 -4.24
N LYS A 365 -27.50 -12.69 -3.04
CA LYS A 365 -28.01 -11.68 -2.12
C LYS A 365 -28.16 -10.31 -2.77
N HIS A 366 -27.26 -9.97 -3.68
CA HIS A 366 -27.27 -8.71 -4.41
C HIS A 366 -27.90 -8.82 -5.82
N GLY A 367 -28.50 -9.95 -6.17
CA GLY A 367 -29.09 -10.18 -7.49
C GLY A 367 -28.07 -10.14 -8.63
N ILE A 368 -26.82 -10.50 -8.36
CA ILE A 368 -25.74 -10.55 -9.36
C ILE A 368 -25.72 -11.97 -9.94
N PRO A 369 -25.85 -12.13 -11.28
CA PRO A 369 -25.73 -13.43 -11.91
C PRO A 369 -24.35 -14.06 -11.67
N VAL A 370 -24.34 -15.33 -11.26
CA VAL A 370 -23.09 -16.06 -11.05
C VAL A 370 -22.47 -16.41 -12.40
N VAL A 371 -21.29 -15.89 -12.66
CA VAL A 371 -20.43 -16.21 -13.80
C VAL A 371 -19.57 -17.41 -13.47
N GLN A 372 -18.86 -17.30 -12.35
CA GLN A 372 -18.00 -18.36 -11.82
C GLN A 372 -18.08 -18.34 -10.29
N GLU A 373 -18.48 -19.44 -9.70
CA GLU A 373 -18.42 -19.57 -8.26
C GLU A 373 -16.97 -19.71 -7.80
N ASN A 374 -16.56 -18.85 -6.87
CA ASN A 374 -15.26 -18.94 -6.21
C ASN A 374 -15.38 -18.47 -4.76
N GLN A 375 -15.35 -19.43 -3.84
CA GLN A 375 -15.50 -19.18 -2.41
C GLN A 375 -14.32 -18.41 -1.78
N ALA A 376 -13.16 -18.35 -2.46
CA ALA A 376 -11.97 -17.65 -1.94
C ALA A 376 -12.02 -16.14 -2.15
N VAL A 377 -12.80 -15.65 -3.12
CA VAL A 377 -12.90 -14.21 -3.40
C VAL A 377 -13.43 -13.44 -2.20
N GLY A 378 -12.67 -12.47 -1.76
CA GLY A 378 -12.97 -11.64 -0.59
C GLY A 378 -12.69 -12.31 0.77
N ARG A 379 -12.19 -13.54 0.82
CA ARG A 379 -11.87 -14.24 2.07
C ARG A 379 -10.40 -14.17 2.44
N ASN A 380 -10.08 -14.68 3.64
CA ASN A 380 -8.72 -14.78 4.19
C ASN A 380 -7.99 -13.44 4.29
N LEU A 381 -8.71 -12.35 4.46
CA LEU A 381 -8.12 -11.04 4.68
C LEU A 381 -7.41 -11.02 6.03
N LYS A 382 -6.13 -10.66 6.02
CA LYS A 382 -5.33 -10.42 7.23
C LYS A 382 -4.85 -8.98 7.25
N ASP A 383 -4.80 -8.39 8.45
CA ASP A 383 -4.22 -7.08 8.68
C ASP A 383 -3.46 -7.07 9.99
N HIS A 384 -2.39 -6.29 10.06
CA HIS A 384 -1.65 -6.13 11.29
C HIS A 384 -2.45 -5.29 12.29
N LEU A 385 -2.52 -5.76 13.53
CA LEU A 385 -3.11 -5.00 14.61
C LEU A 385 -2.07 -4.03 15.16
N ALA A 386 -2.36 -2.73 15.10
CA ALA A 386 -1.51 -1.69 15.66
C ALA A 386 -2.09 -1.15 16.97
N ALA A 387 -1.29 -1.12 18.02
CA ALA A 387 -1.56 -0.45 19.29
C ALA A 387 -0.66 0.79 19.39
N THR A 388 -1.23 1.97 19.14
CA THR A 388 -0.49 3.26 19.11
C THR A 388 -0.78 4.14 20.33
N GLY A 389 -1.26 3.55 21.40
CA GLY A 389 -1.76 4.28 22.58
C GLY A 389 -0.69 4.79 23.56
N ILE A 390 0.60 4.50 23.34
CA ILE A 390 1.68 4.96 24.23
C ILE A 390 2.27 6.26 23.66
N ILE A 391 1.69 7.38 24.08
CA ILE A 391 2.13 8.72 23.68
C ILE A 391 2.83 9.38 24.88
N CYS A 392 4.12 9.65 24.71
CA CYS A 392 4.95 10.25 25.74
C CYS A 392 5.20 11.72 25.43
N LYS A 393 4.99 12.59 26.42
CA LYS A 393 5.39 14.01 26.32
C LYS A 393 6.90 14.11 26.06
N ALA A 394 7.28 14.90 25.10
CA ALA A 394 8.66 15.11 24.70
C ALA A 394 9.11 16.56 25.00
N LYS A 395 10.43 16.79 25.04
CA LYS A 395 10.98 18.14 25.09
C LYS A 395 10.67 18.88 23.78
N ALA A 396 10.44 20.17 23.90
CA ALA A 396 10.22 21.01 22.73
C ALA A 396 11.43 20.97 21.76
N GLY A 397 11.16 20.90 20.47
CA GLY A 397 12.17 20.95 19.41
C GLY A 397 12.83 19.62 19.04
N VAL A 398 12.59 18.53 19.80
CA VAL A 398 13.15 17.20 19.45
C VAL A 398 12.20 16.35 18.61
N THR A 399 10.95 16.77 18.45
CA THR A 399 9.88 16.12 17.68
C THR A 399 9.45 16.95 16.48
N LEU A 400 8.55 16.43 15.65
CA LEU A 400 8.05 17.09 14.45
C LEU A 400 6.67 17.75 14.62
N ASP A 401 6.10 17.75 15.82
CA ASP A 401 4.74 18.30 16.09
C ASP A 401 4.62 19.78 15.70
N TYR A 402 5.71 20.55 15.76
CA TYR A 402 5.72 21.95 15.34
C TYR A 402 5.37 22.15 13.86
N LEU A 403 5.51 21.13 13.02
CA LEU A 403 5.17 21.15 11.60
C LEU A 403 3.65 21.01 11.35
N GLY A 404 2.87 20.70 12.37
CA GLY A 404 1.40 20.72 12.31
C GLY A 404 0.83 22.12 12.12
N SER A 405 1.63 23.19 12.34
CA SER A 405 1.24 24.58 12.07
C SER A 405 1.86 25.07 10.77
N ASP A 406 1.03 25.59 9.83
CA ASP A 406 1.49 26.05 8.53
C ASP A 406 2.56 27.13 8.63
N ILE A 407 2.43 28.09 9.56
CA ILE A 407 3.42 29.17 9.75
C ILE A 407 4.74 28.61 10.24
N ARG A 408 4.73 27.72 11.22
CA ARG A 408 5.95 27.09 11.76
C ARG A 408 6.63 26.15 10.76
N ALA A 409 5.89 25.60 9.83
CA ALA A 409 6.39 24.73 8.77
C ALA A 409 7.09 25.51 7.63
N LEU A 410 6.88 26.83 7.48
CA LEU A 410 7.42 27.62 6.36
C LEU A 410 8.94 27.53 6.21
N PRO A 411 9.78 27.63 7.27
CA PRO A 411 11.23 27.49 7.11
C PRO A 411 11.64 26.10 6.62
N SER A 412 10.93 25.06 7.08
CA SER A 412 11.17 23.67 6.66
C SER A 412 10.73 23.45 5.20
N LEU A 413 9.64 24.10 4.77
CA LEU A 413 9.19 24.07 3.39
C LEU A 413 10.18 24.78 2.46
N ALA A 414 10.67 25.96 2.84
CA ALA A 414 11.70 26.66 2.08
C ALA A 414 12.99 25.83 1.97
N ARG A 415 13.44 25.21 3.06
CA ARG A 415 14.59 24.31 3.06
C ARG A 415 14.38 23.13 2.11
N TRP A 416 13.23 22.46 2.18
CA TRP A 416 12.91 21.33 1.30
C TRP A 416 12.89 21.76 -0.17
N MET A 417 12.28 22.90 -0.48
CA MET A 417 12.23 23.41 -1.87
C MET A 417 13.61 23.77 -2.42
N LEU A 418 14.52 24.25 -1.59
CA LEU A 418 15.85 24.69 -2.02
C LEU A 418 16.86 23.55 -2.05
N THR A 419 16.77 22.60 -1.13
CA THR A 419 17.81 21.58 -0.91
C THR A 419 17.33 20.14 -1.10
N GLY A 420 16.01 19.90 -1.19
CA GLY A 420 15.43 18.56 -1.15
C GLY A 420 15.58 17.87 0.21
N GLY A 421 15.96 18.61 1.27
CA GLY A 421 16.28 18.04 2.58
C GLY A 421 15.46 18.64 3.72
N GLY A 422 15.70 18.12 4.92
CA GLY A 422 15.11 18.64 6.14
C GLY A 422 13.86 17.90 6.61
N PRO A 423 13.19 18.42 7.67
CA PRO A 423 12.12 17.70 8.38
C PRO A 423 10.93 17.28 7.52
N LEU A 424 10.63 17.99 6.43
CA LEU A 424 9.54 17.62 5.52
C LEU A 424 9.80 16.34 4.72
N THR A 425 11.04 15.84 4.72
CA THR A 425 11.34 14.53 4.15
C THR A 425 11.06 13.37 5.11
N SER A 426 10.67 13.62 6.37
CA SER A 426 10.30 12.58 7.31
C SER A 426 9.08 11.80 6.81
N ASN A 427 9.12 10.51 7.02
CA ASN A 427 8.01 9.59 6.79
C ASN A 427 7.21 9.27 8.06
N VAL A 428 7.46 10.01 9.16
CA VAL A 428 6.89 9.82 10.51
C VAL A 428 7.37 8.53 11.18
N GLY A 429 7.22 7.38 10.54
CA GLY A 429 7.77 6.11 11.00
C GLY A 429 9.27 6.02 10.69
N GLU A 430 10.09 6.83 11.37
CA GLU A 430 11.52 6.99 11.05
C GLU A 430 12.38 5.82 11.53
N SER A 431 11.93 5.13 12.56
CA SER A 431 12.67 4.06 13.23
C SER A 431 11.73 3.01 13.80
N ALA A 432 12.22 1.78 13.89
CA ALA A 432 11.50 0.69 14.54
C ALA A 432 12.45 -0.31 15.20
N ALA A 433 11.89 -1.15 16.06
CA ALA A 433 12.51 -2.34 16.58
C ALA A 433 11.64 -3.56 16.23
N PHE A 434 12.27 -4.57 15.67
CA PHE A 434 11.64 -5.84 15.31
C PHE A 434 12.10 -6.90 16.29
N ILE A 435 11.16 -7.55 16.95
CA ILE A 435 11.45 -8.54 18.00
C ILE A 435 10.64 -9.82 17.80
N ARG A 436 11.10 -10.87 18.49
CA ARG A 436 10.38 -12.12 18.70
C ARG A 436 9.81 -12.08 20.13
N SER A 437 8.50 -12.01 20.26
CA SER A 437 7.83 -11.78 21.54
C SER A 437 8.13 -12.84 22.59
N PHE A 438 8.42 -14.07 22.19
CA PHE A 438 8.77 -15.12 23.12
C PHE A 438 10.20 -14.98 23.71
N GLU A 439 11.11 -14.25 23.03
CA GLU A 439 12.45 -13.94 23.52
C GLU A 439 12.45 -12.68 24.41
N HIS A 440 11.50 -11.77 24.19
CA HIS A 440 11.36 -10.48 24.86
C HIS A 440 10.05 -10.41 25.66
N HIS A 441 9.82 -11.37 26.56
CA HIS A 441 8.61 -11.40 27.39
C HIS A 441 8.87 -10.77 28.77
N PHE A 442 7.78 -10.41 29.46
CA PHE A 442 7.88 -9.82 30.80
C PHE A 442 8.40 -10.83 31.81
N PRO A 443 9.35 -10.41 32.68
CA PRO A 443 9.84 -11.25 33.77
C PRO A 443 8.68 -11.79 34.63
N GLY A 444 8.69 -13.09 34.95
CA GLY A 444 7.64 -13.73 35.76
C GLY A 444 6.39 -14.17 34.98
N HIS A 445 6.31 -13.91 33.70
CA HIS A 445 5.28 -14.43 32.79
C HIS A 445 5.84 -15.59 31.96
N GLU A 446 5.01 -16.56 31.62
CA GLU A 446 5.38 -17.58 30.64
C GLU A 446 5.57 -16.91 29.28
N PRO A 447 6.65 -17.28 28.52
CA PRO A 447 6.83 -16.76 27.19
C PRO A 447 5.67 -17.16 26.29
N PRO A 448 5.20 -16.27 25.40
CA PRO A 448 4.21 -16.64 24.40
C PRO A 448 4.78 -17.73 23.47
N LYS A 449 3.89 -18.53 22.90
CA LYS A 449 4.29 -19.51 21.89
C LYS A 449 4.92 -18.79 20.69
N ASP A 450 6.03 -19.33 20.18
CA ASP A 450 6.63 -18.84 18.93
C ASP A 450 5.62 -18.96 17.78
N ASN A 451 5.29 -17.81 17.16
CA ASN A 451 4.43 -17.72 15.98
C ASN A 451 5.18 -17.12 14.79
N THR A 452 6.50 -16.96 14.88
CA THR A 452 7.30 -16.39 13.79
C THR A 452 7.37 -17.33 12.59
N SER A 453 7.75 -16.81 11.45
CA SER A 453 7.96 -17.60 10.22
C SER A 453 9.27 -18.42 10.27
N GLY A 454 10.14 -18.14 11.23
CA GLY A 454 11.45 -18.77 11.39
C GLY A 454 12.41 -17.96 12.24
N SER A 455 13.66 -18.39 12.32
CA SER A 455 14.67 -17.80 13.21
C SER A 455 14.98 -16.32 12.96
N THR A 456 14.71 -15.80 11.77
CA THR A 456 14.95 -14.40 11.38
C THR A 456 13.66 -13.58 11.30
N GLY A 457 12.50 -14.21 11.50
CA GLY A 457 11.19 -13.60 11.40
C GLY A 457 10.76 -12.96 12.73
N PRO A 458 10.40 -11.68 12.79
CA PRO A 458 9.75 -11.07 13.94
C PRO A 458 8.26 -11.40 13.98
N ASP A 459 7.65 -11.29 15.16
CA ASP A 459 6.20 -11.27 15.32
C ASP A 459 5.66 -9.95 15.89
N VAL A 460 6.55 -9.08 16.35
CA VAL A 460 6.21 -7.72 16.82
C VAL A 460 7.15 -6.69 16.20
N GLU A 461 6.57 -5.59 15.74
CA GLU A 461 7.25 -4.36 15.35
C GLU A 461 6.89 -3.25 16.33
N ILE A 462 7.88 -2.52 16.82
CA ILE A 462 7.72 -1.35 17.68
C ILE A 462 8.19 -0.14 16.89
N VAL A 463 7.26 0.67 16.39
CA VAL A 463 7.58 1.91 15.65
C VAL A 463 7.74 3.06 16.62
N GLY A 464 8.81 3.83 16.45
CA GLY A 464 9.03 5.11 17.11
C GLY A 464 8.64 6.27 16.17
N ALA A 465 7.58 7.02 16.51
CA ALA A 465 7.13 8.17 15.75
C ALA A 465 7.41 9.48 16.49
N PRO A 466 8.14 10.44 15.90
CA PRO A 466 8.50 11.71 16.53
C PRO A 466 7.37 12.75 16.47
N ILE A 467 6.15 12.31 16.69
CA ILE A 467 4.91 13.10 16.78
C ILE A 467 3.94 12.45 17.76
N GLY A 468 2.96 13.18 18.26
CA GLY A 468 1.76 12.61 18.85
C GLY A 468 0.86 12.01 17.77
N TYR A 469 1.01 10.71 17.53
CA TYR A 469 0.29 10.01 16.46
C TYR A 469 -1.10 9.58 16.93
N ILE A 470 -2.07 10.48 16.77
CA ILE A 470 -3.47 10.30 17.15
C ILE A 470 -4.30 10.19 15.86
N HIS A 471 -5.23 9.25 15.79
CA HIS A 471 -6.12 9.03 14.63
C HIS A 471 -5.37 9.09 13.28
N HIS A 472 -4.39 8.21 13.09
CA HIS A 472 -3.53 8.18 11.90
C HIS A 472 -2.71 9.46 11.64
N GLY A 473 -2.52 10.30 12.65
CA GLY A 473 -1.79 11.58 12.53
C GLY A 473 -2.66 12.75 12.04
N GLU A 474 -3.97 12.58 12.01
CA GLU A 474 -4.93 13.62 11.62
C GLU A 474 -5.09 14.69 12.70
N GLU A 475 -5.02 14.28 13.95
CA GLU A 475 -5.09 15.19 15.08
C GLU A 475 -3.69 15.60 15.53
N PRO A 476 -3.35 16.90 15.45
CA PRO A 476 -2.07 17.38 15.98
C PRO A 476 -2.07 17.22 17.50
N ALA A 477 -0.97 16.73 18.05
CA ALA A 477 -0.79 16.73 19.49
C ALA A 477 -0.75 18.17 20.02
N ALA A 478 -1.38 18.39 21.18
CA ALA A 478 -1.38 19.70 21.84
C ALA A 478 0.03 20.14 22.29
N GLU A 479 0.90 19.17 22.53
CA GLU A 479 2.28 19.36 22.99
C GLU A 479 3.24 18.46 22.20
N ALA A 480 4.53 18.76 22.24
CA ALA A 480 5.55 17.89 21.67
C ALA A 480 5.47 16.47 22.26
N ALA A 481 5.36 15.47 21.40
CA ALA A 481 5.14 14.10 21.81
C ALA A 481 5.94 13.09 20.98
N PHE A 482 6.21 11.95 21.57
CA PHE A 482 6.77 10.78 20.89
C PHE A 482 5.83 9.60 21.09
N THR A 483 5.46 8.94 20.02
CA THR A 483 4.53 7.81 20.06
C THR A 483 5.27 6.50 19.84
N PHE A 484 4.99 5.53 20.72
CA PHE A 484 5.35 4.13 20.50
C PHE A 484 4.14 3.40 19.91
N GLY A 485 4.29 2.84 18.72
CA GLY A 485 3.31 1.97 18.08
C GLY A 485 3.79 0.54 18.10
N ALA A 486 3.05 -0.37 18.74
CA ALA A 486 3.32 -1.80 18.68
C ALA A 486 2.41 -2.47 17.63
N LEU A 487 2.99 -3.18 16.69
CA LEU A 487 2.28 -3.89 15.63
C LEU A 487 2.49 -5.39 15.77
N GLY A 488 1.38 -6.14 15.85
CA GLY A 488 1.40 -7.61 15.78
C GLY A 488 1.49 -8.05 14.32
N LEU A 489 2.63 -8.61 13.92
CA LEU A 489 2.93 -8.95 12.53
C LEU A 489 2.36 -10.31 12.10
N ARG A 490 1.91 -11.14 13.04
CA ARG A 490 1.45 -12.52 12.79
C ARG A 490 0.00 -12.73 13.27
N PRO A 491 -0.99 -12.02 12.67
CA PRO A 491 -2.40 -12.16 13.08
C PRO A 491 -2.92 -13.57 12.75
N LYS A 492 -3.58 -14.20 13.74
CA LYS A 492 -4.25 -15.50 13.57
C LYS A 492 -5.65 -15.34 12.98
N SER A 493 -6.30 -14.21 13.28
CA SER A 493 -7.63 -13.92 12.77
C SER A 493 -7.60 -13.59 11.28
N THR A 494 -8.64 -14.03 10.57
CA THR A 494 -8.87 -13.67 9.18
C THR A 494 -10.22 -12.99 9.05
N GLY A 495 -10.30 -12.04 8.15
CA GLY A 495 -11.52 -11.32 7.80
C GLY A 495 -11.95 -11.61 6.37
N ARG A 496 -12.95 -10.86 5.94
CA ARG A 496 -13.47 -10.95 4.58
C ARG A 496 -13.96 -9.60 4.05
N ILE A 497 -13.94 -9.46 2.74
CA ILE A 497 -14.58 -8.38 1.99
C ILE A 497 -15.89 -8.93 1.43
N THR A 498 -17.00 -8.23 1.64
CA THR A 498 -18.29 -8.54 1.05
C THR A 498 -18.84 -7.33 0.31
N LEU A 499 -19.80 -7.56 -0.55
CA LEU A 499 -20.52 -6.48 -1.21
C LEU A 499 -21.53 -5.87 -0.27
N GLN A 500 -21.72 -4.58 -0.42
CA GLN A 500 -22.77 -3.87 0.24
C GLN A 500 -23.94 -3.59 -0.69
N SER A 501 -23.64 -3.38 -1.96
CA SER A 501 -24.62 -3.19 -3.02
C SER A 501 -24.04 -3.59 -4.38
N ARG A 502 -24.86 -3.41 -5.42
CA ARG A 502 -24.46 -3.61 -6.82
C ARG A 502 -23.69 -2.43 -7.42
N SER A 503 -23.55 -1.33 -6.69
CA SER A 503 -22.91 -0.11 -7.19
C SER A 503 -21.50 0.05 -6.65
N VAL A 504 -20.56 0.39 -7.53
CA VAL A 504 -19.23 0.82 -7.12
C VAL A 504 -19.21 2.24 -6.52
N PHE A 505 -20.29 3.01 -6.66
CA PHE A 505 -20.39 4.41 -6.29
C PHE A 505 -21.26 4.67 -5.06
N GLU A 506 -21.48 3.70 -4.20
CA GLU A 506 -22.29 3.93 -3.00
C GLU A 506 -21.81 5.14 -2.20
N PRO A 507 -22.74 6.00 -1.72
CA PRO A 507 -22.38 7.27 -1.11
C PRO A 507 -21.61 7.11 0.21
N ARG A 508 -20.63 7.97 0.41
CA ARG A 508 -19.74 8.01 1.59
C ARG A 508 -20.45 8.26 2.93
N THR A 509 -21.70 8.73 2.92
CA THR A 509 -22.39 9.27 4.11
C THR A 509 -23.11 8.26 4.97
N SER A 510 -23.23 7.04 4.55
CA SER A 510 -23.83 5.98 5.34
C SER A 510 -22.94 4.74 5.32
N SER A 511 -21.93 4.73 6.19
CA SER A 511 -21.37 3.49 6.70
C SER A 511 -20.91 2.45 5.68
N LEU A 512 -20.08 2.74 4.64
CA LEU A 512 -19.94 1.73 3.65
C LEU A 512 -18.62 1.65 2.93
N SER A 513 -17.81 0.94 3.59
CA SER A 513 -16.74 0.18 2.99
C SER A 513 -17.23 -1.21 2.61
N PRO A 514 -16.56 -1.92 1.74
CA PRO A 514 -16.70 -3.37 1.67
C PRO A 514 -16.73 -3.92 3.09
N LEU A 515 -17.77 -4.67 3.44
CA LEU A 515 -17.93 -5.19 4.79
C LEU A 515 -16.76 -6.11 5.11
N ILE A 516 -15.95 -5.74 6.09
CA ILE A 516 -14.89 -6.60 6.60
C ILE A 516 -15.44 -7.30 7.82
N HIS A 517 -15.73 -8.57 7.68
CA HIS A 517 -16.17 -9.42 8.76
C HIS A 517 -15.04 -10.32 9.24
N LYS A 518 -14.92 -10.47 10.54
CA LYS A 518 -14.10 -11.53 11.11
C LYS A 518 -14.73 -12.86 10.70
N SER A 519 -13.98 -13.77 10.10
CA SER A 519 -14.44 -15.14 9.98
C SER A 519 -14.48 -15.73 11.39
N SER A 520 -15.66 -16.04 11.90
CA SER A 520 -15.75 -16.98 13.01
C SER A 520 -15.26 -18.32 12.45
N GLN A 521 -14.06 -18.72 12.79
CA GLN A 521 -13.70 -20.12 12.73
C GLN A 521 -14.59 -20.84 13.75
N THR A 522 -15.74 -21.27 13.32
CA THR A 522 -16.33 -22.44 13.92
C THR A 522 -15.48 -23.61 13.42
N ASP A 523 -14.41 -23.85 14.14
CA ASP A 523 -13.76 -25.14 14.12
C ASP A 523 -14.83 -26.19 14.45
N ARG A 524 -15.37 -26.83 13.42
CA ARG A 524 -15.99 -28.13 13.55
C ARG A 524 -14.86 -29.14 13.76
N HIS A 525 -14.18 -29.04 14.87
CA HIS A 525 -13.50 -30.13 15.50
C HIS A 525 -14.22 -30.45 16.81
N SER A 526 -14.97 -31.54 16.70
CA SER A 526 -15.36 -32.47 17.75
C SER A 526 -15.28 -31.96 19.19
N ASN A 527 -16.42 -31.96 19.84
CA ASN A 527 -16.56 -32.04 21.28
C ASN A 527 -15.43 -32.84 21.93
N ASN A 528 -14.40 -32.16 22.40
CA ASN A 528 -13.56 -32.61 23.49
C ASN A 528 -13.34 -31.39 24.39
N ARG A 529 -14.30 -31.15 25.27
CA ARG A 529 -14.05 -30.41 26.49
C ARG A 529 -12.91 -31.12 27.21
N PRO A 530 -11.84 -30.46 27.62
CA PRO A 530 -10.90 -31.05 28.56
C PRO A 530 -11.69 -31.23 29.86
N GLN A 531 -11.94 -32.47 30.22
CA GLN A 531 -12.35 -32.83 31.58
C GLN A 531 -11.18 -32.48 32.50
N ILE A 532 -11.43 -31.65 33.48
CA ILE A 532 -10.53 -31.38 34.60
C ILE A 532 -10.22 -32.76 35.25
N PRO A 533 -8.98 -33.20 35.34
CA PRO A 533 -8.65 -34.47 35.99
C PRO A 533 -8.89 -34.32 37.49
N ASP A 534 -9.81 -35.12 38.01
CA ASP A 534 -9.97 -35.37 39.44
C ASP A 534 -8.64 -35.90 39.99
N ARG A 535 -8.09 -35.25 41.00
CA ARG A 535 -6.92 -35.66 41.76
C ARG A 535 -7.25 -36.88 42.58
N ARG A 536 -7.10 -38.11 42.04
CA ARG A 536 -6.88 -39.37 42.78
C ARG A 536 -6.60 -40.50 41.78
N ASN A 537 -5.37 -40.73 41.45
CA ASN A 537 -4.73 -42.05 41.49
C ASN A 537 -3.30 -42.01 40.93
N LYS A 538 -2.39 -42.29 41.82
CA LYS A 538 -1.02 -42.75 41.51
C LYS A 538 -1.07 -44.19 41.01
N GLN A 539 -0.35 -44.53 39.94
CA GLN A 539 0.61 -45.66 39.94
C GLN A 539 1.12 -45.99 38.51
N ARG A 540 2.43 -45.87 38.36
CA ARG A 540 3.43 -46.86 37.90
C ARG A 540 3.55 -47.26 36.42
N LEU A 541 4.73 -47.00 35.92
CA LEU A 541 5.72 -47.88 35.30
C LEU A 541 5.78 -47.98 33.77
N SER A 542 6.86 -47.59 33.27
CA SER A 542 8.00 -48.22 32.54
C SER A 542 8.16 -47.86 31.05
N GLY A 543 9.38 -47.41 30.71
CA GLY A 543 9.89 -47.28 29.32
C GLY A 543 10.54 -48.64 28.88
N PRO A 544 11.52 -48.70 27.97
CA PRO A 544 11.96 -47.85 26.87
C PRO A 544 12.23 -48.63 25.54
N SER A 545 12.62 -48.01 24.43
CA SER A 545 13.75 -48.42 23.53
C SER A 545 13.58 -47.85 22.11
N SER A 546 14.49 -47.03 21.69
CA SER A 546 15.64 -47.20 20.74
C SER A 546 15.36 -47.91 19.40
N ARG A 547 15.65 -47.22 18.30
CA ARG A 547 16.71 -47.52 17.34
C ARG A 547 16.73 -46.60 16.12
N ALA A 548 17.96 -46.37 15.70
CA ALA A 548 18.43 -45.49 14.62
C ALA A 548 18.48 -46.21 13.25
N ALA A 549 18.78 -45.43 12.26
CA ALA A 549 19.51 -45.63 11.00
C ALA A 549 18.70 -45.06 9.81
N GLY A 550 19.24 -44.40 8.81
CA GLY A 550 20.57 -44.16 8.34
C GLY A 550 20.49 -43.49 6.97
N LEU A 551 21.52 -42.76 6.64
CA LEU A 551 21.87 -41.97 5.45
C LEU A 551 21.51 -42.54 4.07
N SER A 552 21.20 -41.65 3.11
CA SER A 552 21.92 -41.66 1.83
C SER A 552 21.72 -40.34 1.03
N ALA A 553 22.83 -39.75 0.60
CA ALA A 553 22.93 -38.56 -0.24
C ALA A 553 22.95 -38.96 -1.72
N HIS A 554 22.29 -38.19 -2.58
CA HIS A 554 22.64 -38.14 -4.00
C HIS A 554 22.58 -36.71 -4.54
N HIS A 555 23.70 -36.29 -5.13
CA HIS A 555 23.90 -35.03 -5.86
C HIS A 555 23.14 -35.03 -7.19
N ALA A 556 22.50 -33.92 -7.51
CA ALA A 556 22.12 -33.57 -8.87
C ALA A 556 22.37 -32.07 -9.16
N LYS A 557 22.89 -31.80 -10.36
CA LYS A 557 23.37 -30.53 -10.89
C LYS A 557 22.24 -29.52 -11.13
N PRO A 558 22.52 -28.20 -11.13
CA PRO A 558 21.53 -27.17 -11.32
C PRO A 558 21.13 -26.98 -12.80
N GLN A 559 19.83 -26.89 -13.05
CA GLN A 559 19.25 -26.41 -14.31
C GLN A 559 18.77 -24.97 -14.15
N ALA A 560 18.81 -24.22 -15.26
CA ALA A 560 18.43 -22.82 -15.35
C ALA A 560 16.95 -22.55 -14.96
N PRO A 561 16.62 -21.36 -14.44
CA PRO A 561 15.29 -21.08 -13.91
C PRO A 561 14.27 -20.92 -15.03
N LYS A 562 13.18 -21.69 -14.94
CA LYS A 562 11.94 -21.50 -15.71
C LYS A 562 11.06 -20.50 -14.98
N ILE A 563 10.39 -19.63 -15.74
CA ILE A 563 9.40 -18.66 -15.26
C ILE A 563 8.28 -19.42 -14.49
N PRO A 564 7.90 -19.00 -13.28
CA PRO A 564 6.84 -19.67 -12.53
C PRO A 564 5.49 -19.52 -13.21
N GLY A 565 4.80 -20.64 -13.38
CA GLY A 565 3.39 -20.66 -13.76
C GLY A 565 2.48 -20.20 -12.61
N PRO A 566 1.18 -19.96 -12.88
CA PRO A 566 0.24 -19.48 -11.87
C PRO A 566 0.13 -20.47 -10.70
N CYS A 567 0.00 -19.92 -9.50
CA CYS A 567 -0.19 -20.67 -8.25
C CYS A 567 -1.40 -21.62 -8.36
N PRO A 568 -1.31 -22.88 -7.91
CA PRO A 568 -2.42 -23.82 -7.97
C PRO A 568 -3.63 -23.30 -7.19
N ARG A 569 -4.82 -23.50 -7.77
CA ARG A 569 -6.11 -23.13 -7.20
C ARG A 569 -6.36 -23.96 -5.92
N GLN A 570 -6.61 -23.30 -4.83
CA GLN A 570 -7.42 -23.79 -3.73
C GLN A 570 -8.63 -22.87 -3.55
#